data_b4b7445283b4f9bf1e1644dd74655fce
#
_entry.id   b4b7445283b4f9bf1e1644dd74655fce
#
_cell.length_a   1.000
_cell.length_b   1.000
_cell.length_c   1.000
_cell.angle_alpha   90.00
_cell.angle_beta   90.00
_cell.angle_gamma   90.00
#
_symmetry.space_group_name_H-M   'P 1'
#
loop_
_entity.id
_entity.type
_entity.pdbx_description
1 polymer ?
#
loop_
_entity_poly.entity_id
_entity_poly.type
_entity_poly.pdbx_seq_one_letter_code
_entity_poly.pdbx_strand_id
1 'polypeptide(L)'
;MSKLKRQYLVSTDSIGFLGRPEQFIKLWKEYFDDETFTGVEVIAFKPLNKLNKLTKTLKNHNISVLCFHGKTGGENQLNFFGKIIMTIVNSFIFDAQTLLKLFPKIELLSHAPYLEKNSVKKIIIKNKPKKIWVENHLYGRRGVEDAIKQIIFFRKNKINACGMLDIYHYIAHTPKSLQTNWSSIVDELKSYFLLKDKNDKKFFYGIHFPIGTRLGDSLPIDSMSDEMFKLFAQKIIPHIERVVFENQQKNLGLLLSTDKMLAEQKTRNKKIIERFKKTGIIL
;
A
#
# COMPACT_ATOMS: atom_id res chain seq x y z
N MET A 1 14.27 25.34 0.07
CA MET A 1 13.44 24.15 0.34
C MET A 1 14.21 22.94 -0.17
N SER A 2 14.69 22.05 0.74
CA SER A 2 15.29 20.79 0.32
C SER A 2 14.23 19.97 -0.43
N LYS A 3 14.53 19.52 -1.64
CA LYS A 3 13.67 18.56 -2.35
C LYS A 3 13.51 17.34 -1.44
N LEU A 4 12.32 17.12 -0.91
CA LEU A 4 12.01 15.87 -0.19
C LEU A 4 12.34 14.71 -1.12
N LYS A 5 13.30 13.88 -0.72
CA LYS A 5 13.65 12.68 -1.49
C LYS A 5 12.47 11.71 -1.40
N ARG A 6 11.76 11.52 -2.52
CA ARG A 6 10.64 10.57 -2.58
C ARG A 6 11.13 9.15 -2.35
N GLN A 7 10.28 8.38 -1.72
CA GLN A 7 10.51 6.96 -1.49
C GLN A 7 9.64 6.15 -2.45
N TYR A 8 10.27 5.30 -3.21
CA TYR A 8 9.60 4.34 -4.09
C TYR A 8 9.78 2.94 -3.51
N LEU A 9 8.69 2.31 -3.09
CA LEU A 9 8.69 1.00 -2.46
C LEU A 9 7.99 -0.02 -3.34
N VAL A 10 8.36 -1.27 -3.14
CA VAL A 10 7.65 -2.42 -3.72
C VAL A 10 7.01 -3.21 -2.58
N SER A 11 5.74 -3.56 -2.71
CA SER A 11 5.09 -4.44 -1.75
C SER A 11 5.50 -5.90 -1.98
N THR A 12 5.72 -6.64 -0.87
CA THR A 12 6.05 -8.07 -0.94
C THR A 12 4.85 -8.98 -1.21
N ASP A 13 3.67 -8.42 -1.39
CA ASP A 13 2.49 -9.21 -1.79
C ASP A 13 2.65 -9.80 -3.21
N SER A 14 3.57 -9.20 -3.99
CA SER A 14 3.94 -9.69 -5.32
C SER A 14 4.34 -11.17 -5.37
N ILE A 15 4.81 -11.73 -4.27
CA ILE A 15 5.17 -13.16 -4.16
C ILE A 15 4.13 -13.99 -3.41
N GLY A 16 3.03 -13.36 -2.93
CA GLY A 16 2.02 -13.99 -2.10
C GLY A 16 2.56 -14.47 -0.75
N PHE A 17 1.66 -14.97 0.12
CA PHE A 17 2.08 -15.40 1.46
C PHE A 17 2.82 -16.77 1.46
N LEU A 18 2.65 -17.58 0.42
CA LEU A 18 3.40 -18.83 0.21
C LEU A 18 4.68 -18.63 -0.62
N GLY A 19 4.88 -17.43 -1.12
CA GLY A 19 6.03 -17.09 -1.95
C GLY A 19 7.37 -17.29 -1.22
N ARG A 20 8.42 -17.52 -2.01
CA ARG A 20 9.78 -17.72 -1.50
C ARG A 20 10.53 -16.39 -1.52
N PRO A 21 11.25 -16.02 -0.46
CA PRO A 21 12.07 -14.79 -0.46
C PRO A 21 13.03 -14.70 -1.66
N GLU A 22 13.56 -15.83 -2.10
CA GLU A 22 14.47 -15.91 -3.25
C GLU A 22 13.81 -15.47 -4.57
N GLN A 23 12.49 -15.74 -4.73
CA GLN A 23 11.72 -15.28 -5.88
C GLN A 23 11.59 -13.76 -5.88
N PHE A 24 11.34 -13.16 -4.70
CA PHE A 24 11.30 -11.71 -4.58
C PHE A 24 12.65 -11.07 -4.93
N ILE A 25 13.75 -11.63 -4.44
CA ILE A 25 15.11 -11.15 -4.76
C ILE A 25 15.38 -11.22 -6.27
N LYS A 26 14.96 -12.31 -6.92
CA LYS A 26 15.09 -12.42 -8.38
C LYS A 26 14.32 -11.32 -9.09
N LEU A 27 13.07 -11.07 -8.70
CA LEU A 27 12.26 -9.99 -9.25
C LEU A 27 12.87 -8.62 -8.96
N TRP A 28 13.36 -8.41 -7.73
CA TRP A 28 14.04 -7.17 -7.36
C TRP A 28 15.22 -6.87 -8.28
N LYS A 29 16.15 -7.81 -8.42
CA LYS A 29 17.34 -7.64 -9.27
C LYS A 29 17.02 -7.44 -10.75
N GLU A 30 15.90 -7.96 -11.20
CA GLU A 30 15.54 -7.92 -12.61
C GLU A 30 14.73 -6.67 -12.99
N TYR A 31 13.99 -6.08 -12.04
CA TYR A 31 13.01 -5.00 -12.33
C TYR A 31 13.13 -3.78 -11.46
N PHE A 32 13.77 -3.89 -10.32
CA PHE A 32 13.83 -2.84 -9.33
C PHE A 32 15.28 -2.50 -9.06
N ASP A 33 15.77 -1.43 -9.69
CA ASP A 33 17.12 -0.95 -9.45
C ASP A 33 17.19 -0.18 -8.10
N ASP A 34 18.34 -0.29 -7.43
CA ASP A 34 18.57 0.34 -6.12
C ASP A 34 18.68 1.88 -6.21
N GLU A 35 18.84 2.46 -7.40
CA GLU A 35 18.89 3.90 -7.58
C GLU A 35 17.48 4.50 -7.53
N THR A 36 16.52 3.80 -8.10
CA THR A 36 15.12 4.24 -8.15
C THR A 36 14.32 3.81 -6.91
N PHE A 37 14.47 2.53 -6.52
CA PHE A 37 13.67 1.96 -5.43
C PHE A 37 14.42 2.02 -4.10
N THR A 38 13.80 2.65 -3.11
CA THR A 38 14.40 2.91 -1.80
C THR A 38 14.21 1.77 -0.81
N GLY A 39 13.37 0.79 -1.13
CA GLY A 39 13.12 -0.36 -0.27
C GLY A 39 11.77 -1.02 -0.51
N VAL A 40 11.33 -1.78 0.47
CA VAL A 40 10.11 -2.57 0.40
C VAL A 40 9.14 -2.28 1.52
N GLU A 41 7.86 -2.47 1.22
CA GLU A 41 6.81 -2.70 2.19
C GLU A 41 6.61 -4.21 2.35
N VAL A 42 6.67 -4.69 3.59
CA VAL A 42 6.53 -6.11 3.89
C VAL A 42 5.13 -6.41 4.41
N ILE A 43 4.37 -7.21 3.68
CA ILE A 43 3.16 -7.81 4.24
C ILE A 43 3.56 -8.86 5.27
N ALA A 44 3.14 -8.64 6.50
CA ALA A 44 3.59 -9.40 7.65
C ALA A 44 2.83 -10.74 7.78
N PHE A 45 3.08 -11.68 6.86
CA PHE A 45 2.46 -13.00 6.87
C PHE A 45 3.05 -13.93 7.92
N LYS A 46 2.18 -14.76 8.51
CA LYS A 46 2.55 -15.89 9.37
C LYS A 46 3.02 -17.11 8.53
N PRO A 47 3.81 -18.02 9.08
CA PRO A 47 4.34 -18.01 10.45
C PRO A 47 5.59 -17.12 10.58
N LEU A 48 5.99 -16.85 11.84
CA LEU A 48 7.11 -15.94 12.17
C LEU A 48 8.44 -16.35 11.52
N ASN A 49 8.72 -17.63 11.39
CA ASN A 49 9.95 -18.11 10.75
C ASN A 49 10.03 -17.69 9.26
N LYS A 50 8.90 -17.64 8.54
CA LYS A 50 8.86 -17.13 7.17
C LYS A 50 9.11 -15.62 7.12
N LEU A 51 8.48 -14.85 8.00
CA LEU A 51 8.71 -13.41 8.09
C LEU A 51 10.17 -13.11 8.44
N ASN A 52 10.75 -13.82 9.41
CA ASN A 52 12.15 -13.68 9.78
C ASN A 52 13.08 -14.09 8.62
N LYS A 53 12.76 -15.17 7.90
CA LYS A 53 13.52 -15.58 6.70
C LYS A 53 13.47 -14.49 5.64
N LEU A 54 12.28 -13.94 5.34
CA LEU A 54 12.11 -12.87 4.36
C LEU A 54 12.93 -11.63 4.74
N THR A 55 12.75 -11.12 5.97
CA THR A 55 13.45 -9.90 6.42
C THR A 55 14.97 -10.10 6.46
N LYS A 56 15.45 -11.28 6.86
CA LYS A 56 16.87 -11.63 6.82
C LYS A 56 17.40 -11.68 5.38
N THR A 57 16.65 -12.30 4.46
CA THR A 57 17.04 -12.38 3.05
C THR A 57 17.10 -10.98 2.42
N LEU A 58 16.10 -10.13 2.66
CA LEU A 58 16.11 -8.74 2.18
C LEU A 58 17.34 -7.98 2.69
N LYS A 59 17.63 -8.09 4.00
CA LYS A 59 18.81 -7.46 4.61
C LYS A 59 20.13 -7.96 3.98
N ASN A 60 20.27 -9.25 3.73
CA ASN A 60 21.46 -9.83 3.12
C ASN A 60 21.70 -9.33 1.68
N HIS A 61 20.67 -8.82 1.02
CA HIS A 61 20.73 -8.21 -0.31
C HIS A 61 20.68 -6.68 -0.27
N ASN A 62 20.90 -6.06 0.90
CA ASN A 62 20.87 -4.61 1.13
C ASN A 62 19.52 -3.95 0.78
N ILE A 63 18.43 -4.71 0.78
CA ILE A 63 17.08 -4.19 0.53
C ILE A 63 16.46 -3.73 1.84
N SER A 64 16.17 -2.45 1.94
CA SER A 64 15.61 -1.84 3.15
C SER A 64 14.14 -2.18 3.35
N VAL A 65 13.78 -2.71 4.53
CA VAL A 65 12.38 -2.83 4.96
C VAL A 65 11.97 -1.52 5.60
N LEU A 66 11.10 -0.77 4.95
CA LEU A 66 10.69 0.57 5.41
C LEU A 66 9.34 0.57 6.12
N CYS A 67 8.47 -0.39 5.81
CA CYS A 67 7.15 -0.48 6.41
C CYS A 67 6.70 -1.93 6.52
N PHE A 68 5.93 -2.23 7.57
CA PHE A 68 5.19 -3.49 7.69
C PHE A 68 3.71 -3.25 7.50
N HIS A 69 3.12 -3.96 6.55
CA HIS A 69 1.67 -3.95 6.35
C HIS A 69 1.02 -4.96 7.28
N GLY A 70 0.17 -4.46 8.18
CA GLY A 70 -0.58 -5.26 9.14
C GLY A 70 -1.96 -5.68 8.63
N LYS A 71 -2.81 -6.11 9.55
CA LYS A 71 -4.19 -6.55 9.25
C LYS A 71 -5.02 -5.43 8.61
N THR A 72 -5.91 -5.85 7.71
CA THR A 72 -6.81 -4.94 7.00
C THR A 72 -8.04 -4.54 7.83
N GLY A 73 -8.70 -5.46 8.52
CA GLY A 73 -9.98 -5.20 9.16
C GLY A 73 -11.11 -4.98 8.15
N GLY A 74 -12.26 -4.52 8.65
CA GLY A 74 -13.39 -4.19 7.78
C GLY A 74 -14.25 -5.38 7.35
N GLU A 75 -14.05 -6.57 7.91
CA GLU A 75 -14.80 -7.77 7.59
C GLU A 75 -16.32 -7.57 7.73
N ASN A 76 -16.73 -6.75 8.69
CA ASN A 76 -18.15 -6.46 8.95
C ASN A 76 -18.83 -5.62 7.86
N GLN A 77 -18.03 -5.04 6.98
CA GLN A 77 -18.50 -4.15 5.91
C GLN A 77 -18.67 -4.89 4.57
N LEU A 78 -18.27 -6.16 4.52
CA LEU A 78 -18.34 -6.99 3.33
C LEU A 78 -19.60 -7.89 3.35
N ASN A 79 -20.00 -8.41 2.18
CA ASN A 79 -21.01 -9.46 2.09
C ASN A 79 -20.49 -10.75 2.77
N PHE A 80 -21.37 -11.75 2.91
CA PHE A 80 -21.04 -12.99 3.63
C PHE A 80 -19.75 -13.67 3.12
N PHE A 81 -19.61 -13.83 1.81
CA PHE A 81 -18.41 -14.43 1.20
C PHE A 81 -17.16 -13.58 1.41
N GLY A 82 -17.28 -12.27 1.21
CA GLY A 82 -16.19 -11.34 1.46
C GLY A 82 -15.72 -11.36 2.91
N LYS A 83 -16.64 -11.48 3.87
CA LYS A 83 -16.29 -11.66 5.30
C LYS A 83 -15.45 -12.91 5.54
N ILE A 84 -15.86 -14.05 4.99
CA ILE A 84 -15.14 -15.32 5.13
C ILE A 84 -13.73 -15.16 4.56
N ILE A 85 -13.59 -14.67 3.32
CA ILE A 85 -12.30 -14.50 2.67
C ILE A 85 -11.40 -13.56 3.48
N MET A 86 -11.89 -12.40 3.89
CA MET A 86 -11.10 -11.44 4.67
C MET A 86 -10.74 -11.96 6.06
N THR A 87 -11.61 -12.73 6.70
CA THR A 87 -11.29 -13.39 7.97
C THR A 87 -10.15 -14.39 7.78
N ILE A 88 -10.20 -15.20 6.72
CA ILE A 88 -9.13 -16.14 6.37
C ILE A 88 -7.82 -15.39 6.11
N VAL A 89 -7.83 -14.37 5.22
CA VAL A 89 -6.64 -13.58 4.91
C VAL A 89 -6.05 -12.94 6.18
N ASN A 90 -6.90 -12.29 6.99
CA ASN A 90 -6.46 -11.66 8.24
C ASN A 90 -5.93 -12.68 9.28
N SER A 91 -6.34 -13.95 9.22
CA SER A 91 -5.78 -15.00 10.11
C SER A 91 -4.30 -15.28 9.81
N PHE A 92 -3.86 -15.07 8.57
CA PHE A 92 -2.48 -15.24 8.14
C PHE A 92 -1.60 -14.01 8.31
N ILE A 93 -2.16 -12.84 8.62
CA ILE A 93 -1.39 -11.62 8.82
C ILE A 93 -1.17 -11.38 10.32
N PHE A 94 0.01 -10.94 10.71
CA PHE A 94 0.29 -10.57 12.09
C PHE A 94 -0.51 -9.33 12.51
N ASP A 95 -1.01 -9.36 13.75
CA ASP A 95 -1.63 -8.19 14.37
C ASP A 95 -0.58 -7.14 14.79
N ALA A 96 -1.07 -5.92 15.03
CA ALA A 96 -0.22 -4.79 15.43
C ALA A 96 0.55 -5.07 16.72
N GLN A 97 -0.02 -5.78 17.69
CA GLN A 97 0.64 -6.09 18.96
C GLN A 97 1.86 -6.97 18.73
N THR A 98 1.70 -8.03 17.97
CA THR A 98 2.79 -8.95 17.65
C THR A 98 3.89 -8.25 16.86
N LEU A 99 3.52 -7.45 15.84
CA LEU A 99 4.48 -6.70 15.03
C LEU A 99 5.28 -5.69 15.86
N LEU A 100 4.62 -4.92 16.72
CA LEU A 100 5.28 -3.92 17.56
C LEU A 100 6.13 -4.54 18.68
N LYS A 101 5.79 -5.76 19.11
CA LYS A 101 6.64 -6.53 20.04
C LYS A 101 7.91 -7.04 19.36
N LEU A 102 7.79 -7.53 18.13
CA LEU A 102 8.93 -8.08 17.38
C LEU A 102 9.84 -6.99 16.78
N PHE A 103 9.24 -5.89 16.38
CA PHE A 103 9.89 -4.78 15.69
C PHE A 103 9.46 -3.43 16.31
N PRO A 104 9.96 -3.03 17.47
CA PRO A 104 9.42 -1.92 18.26
C PRO A 104 9.55 -0.53 17.60
N LYS A 105 10.44 -0.37 16.63
CA LYS A 105 10.69 0.93 15.96
C LYS A 105 10.29 0.91 14.48
N ILE A 106 9.27 0.12 14.13
CA ILE A 106 8.81 0.04 12.75
C ILE A 106 7.92 1.21 12.33
N GLU A 107 7.80 1.39 11.03
CA GLU A 107 6.65 2.03 10.44
C GLU A 107 5.59 0.95 10.19
N LEU A 108 4.41 1.15 10.72
CA LEU A 108 3.27 0.23 10.58
C LEU A 108 2.22 0.83 9.67
N LEU A 109 1.86 0.12 8.62
CA LEU A 109 0.72 0.45 7.78
C LEU A 109 -0.44 -0.46 8.13
N SER A 110 -1.64 0.08 8.18
CA SER A 110 -2.84 -0.71 8.33
C SER A 110 -4.09 0.09 7.93
N HIS A 111 -5.13 -0.64 7.56
CA HIS A 111 -6.39 -0.04 7.13
C HIS A 111 -7.16 0.63 8.27
N ALA A 112 -7.85 1.71 7.96
CA ALA A 112 -8.64 2.48 8.93
C ALA A 112 -9.60 1.63 9.79
N PRO A 113 -10.38 0.66 9.25
CA PRO A 113 -11.30 -0.15 10.06
C PRO A 113 -10.60 -1.03 11.10
N TYR A 114 -9.40 -1.53 10.81
CA TYR A 114 -8.62 -2.27 11.80
C TYR A 114 -8.10 -1.35 12.91
N LEU A 115 -7.62 -0.18 12.53
CA LEU A 115 -7.10 0.83 13.46
C LEU A 115 -8.20 1.48 14.32
N GLU A 116 -9.47 1.37 13.93
CA GLU A 116 -10.61 1.85 14.71
C GLU A 116 -10.85 1.04 15.98
N LYS A 117 -10.47 -0.25 16.00
CA LYS A 117 -10.67 -1.15 17.16
C LYS A 117 -9.97 -0.60 18.41
N ASN A 118 -10.70 -0.45 19.50
CA ASN A 118 -10.20 0.13 20.75
C ASN A 118 -8.97 -0.62 21.31
N SER A 119 -8.94 -1.96 21.17
CA SER A 119 -7.78 -2.76 21.56
C SER A 119 -6.54 -2.40 20.76
N VAL A 120 -6.67 -2.20 19.44
CA VAL A 120 -5.57 -1.81 18.55
C VAL A 120 -5.07 -0.39 18.89
N LYS A 121 -5.99 0.56 19.09
CA LYS A 121 -5.66 1.93 19.52
C LYS A 121 -4.83 1.94 20.80
N LYS A 122 -5.25 1.20 21.82
CA LYS A 122 -4.51 1.08 23.10
C LYS A 122 -3.10 0.52 22.89
N ILE A 123 -2.95 -0.51 22.05
CA ILE A 123 -1.65 -1.12 21.74
C ILE A 123 -0.73 -0.13 21.04
N ILE A 124 -1.22 0.59 20.03
CA ILE A 124 -0.44 1.57 19.28
C ILE A 124 0.00 2.73 20.18
N ILE A 125 -0.91 3.27 21.01
CA ILE A 125 -0.59 4.36 21.94
C ILE A 125 0.48 3.91 22.96
N LYS A 126 0.37 2.69 23.48
CA LYS A 126 1.33 2.12 24.43
C LYS A 126 2.72 1.94 23.81
N ASN A 127 2.81 1.38 22.62
CA ASN A 127 4.08 0.97 22.01
C ASN A 127 4.75 2.07 21.17
N LYS A 128 4.03 3.11 20.78
CA LYS A 128 4.55 4.29 20.05
C LYS A 128 5.46 3.91 18.87
N PRO A 129 4.93 3.29 17.80
CA PRO A 129 5.72 2.97 16.62
C PRO A 129 6.37 4.23 16.03
N LYS A 130 7.41 4.08 15.23
CA LYS A 130 8.08 5.20 14.57
C LYS A 130 7.10 6.05 13.75
N LYS A 131 6.18 5.41 13.03
CA LYS A 131 5.12 6.05 12.25
C LYS A 131 3.97 5.08 12.04
N ILE A 132 2.74 5.59 12.01
CA ILE A 132 1.55 4.87 11.54
C ILE A 132 1.15 5.43 10.19
N TRP A 133 1.06 4.55 9.21
CA TRP A 133 0.41 4.82 7.94
C TRP A 133 -1.02 4.28 7.99
N VAL A 134 -1.98 5.17 7.82
CA VAL A 134 -3.39 4.83 7.81
C VAL A 134 -3.87 4.74 6.38
N GLU A 135 -4.24 3.57 5.96
CA GLU A 135 -4.73 3.33 4.61
C GLU A 135 -6.26 3.46 4.57
N ASN A 136 -6.78 4.08 3.49
CA ASN A 136 -8.20 4.03 3.21
C ASN A 136 -8.60 2.60 2.86
N HIS A 137 -9.77 2.19 3.31
CA HIS A 137 -10.36 0.91 2.94
C HIS A 137 -11.40 1.10 1.84
N LEU A 138 -11.92 -0.01 1.29
CA LEU A 138 -13.05 -0.04 0.36
C LEU A 138 -14.09 1.02 0.76
N TYR A 139 -14.84 1.59 -0.16
CA TYR A 139 -15.89 2.62 -0.02
C TYR A 139 -15.53 4.04 -0.49
N GLY A 140 -14.57 4.18 -1.39
CA GLY A 140 -14.30 5.47 -2.03
C GLY A 140 -14.06 6.60 -1.03
N ARG A 141 -14.83 7.66 -1.14
CA ARG A 141 -14.73 8.85 -0.27
C ARG A 141 -14.87 8.53 1.22
N ARG A 142 -15.82 7.67 1.60
CA ARG A 142 -16.03 7.30 3.01
C ARG A 142 -14.80 6.61 3.60
N GLY A 143 -14.14 5.74 2.82
CA GLY A 143 -12.90 5.11 3.26
C GLY A 143 -11.78 6.12 3.54
N VAL A 144 -11.69 7.18 2.74
CA VAL A 144 -10.75 8.29 2.94
C VAL A 144 -11.10 9.09 4.21
N GLU A 145 -12.37 9.41 4.41
CA GLU A 145 -12.84 10.10 5.64
C GLU A 145 -12.54 9.30 6.90
N ASP A 146 -12.74 7.99 6.87
CA ASP A 146 -12.43 7.11 8.00
C ASP A 146 -10.92 7.06 8.27
N ALA A 147 -10.09 7.05 7.23
CA ALA A 147 -8.64 7.19 7.39
C ALA A 147 -8.27 8.53 8.05
N ILE A 148 -8.86 9.64 7.62
CA ILE A 148 -8.64 10.97 8.21
C ILE A 148 -9.01 10.97 9.70
N LYS A 149 -10.15 10.38 10.09
CA LYS A 149 -10.57 10.27 11.50
C LYS A 149 -9.52 9.54 12.34
N GLN A 150 -8.96 8.43 11.84
CA GLN A 150 -7.92 7.69 12.55
C GLN A 150 -6.62 8.49 12.63
N ILE A 151 -6.20 9.19 11.58
CA ILE A 151 -5.01 10.06 11.61
C ILE A 151 -5.17 11.13 12.68
N ILE A 152 -6.32 11.81 12.73
CA ILE A 152 -6.61 12.83 13.74
C ILE A 152 -6.52 12.22 15.15
N PHE A 153 -7.14 11.04 15.35
CA PHE A 153 -7.10 10.35 16.64
C PHE A 153 -5.67 10.06 17.09
N PHE A 154 -4.84 9.49 16.24
CA PHE A 154 -3.46 9.17 16.59
C PHE A 154 -2.61 10.41 16.81
N ARG A 155 -2.76 11.46 16.01
CA ARG A 155 -2.05 12.74 16.21
C ARG A 155 -2.40 13.41 17.54
N LYS A 156 -3.69 13.39 17.94
CA LYS A 156 -4.12 13.86 19.27
C LYS A 156 -3.46 13.09 20.42
N ASN A 157 -3.13 11.81 20.20
CA ASN A 157 -2.42 10.96 21.17
C ASN A 157 -0.89 11.00 21.00
N LYS A 158 -0.35 12.02 20.31
CA LYS A 158 1.10 12.25 20.08
C LYS A 158 1.80 11.11 19.32
N ILE A 159 1.04 10.39 18.50
CA ILE A 159 1.57 9.38 17.58
C ILE A 159 1.82 10.04 16.22
N ASN A 160 2.98 9.77 15.63
CA ASN A 160 3.29 10.21 14.28
C ASN A 160 2.44 9.41 13.29
N ALA A 161 1.34 10.01 12.81
CA ALA A 161 0.37 9.37 11.92
C ALA A 161 0.16 10.16 10.63
N CYS A 162 0.10 9.45 9.52
CA CYS A 162 -0.22 10.00 8.22
C CYS A 162 -0.97 8.97 7.34
N GLY A 163 -1.54 9.44 6.24
CA GLY A 163 -2.33 8.61 5.33
C GLY A 163 -1.49 8.05 4.18
N MET A 164 -1.83 6.81 3.84
CA MET A 164 -1.50 6.14 2.59
C MET A 164 -2.81 6.02 1.81
N LEU A 165 -2.89 6.60 0.62
CA LEU A 165 -4.09 6.53 -0.19
C LEU A 165 -3.95 5.38 -1.18
N ASP A 166 -4.76 4.33 -1.01
CA ASP A 166 -4.89 3.26 -2.00
C ASP A 166 -5.89 3.69 -3.07
N ILE A 167 -5.37 3.89 -4.28
CA ILE A 167 -6.17 4.29 -5.45
C ILE A 167 -7.21 3.24 -5.79
N TYR A 168 -6.84 1.95 -5.68
CA TYR A 168 -7.74 0.85 -6.00
C TYR A 168 -8.96 0.87 -5.06
N HIS A 169 -8.73 0.94 -3.75
CA HIS A 169 -9.81 1.03 -2.77
C HIS A 169 -10.69 2.26 -2.97
N TYR A 170 -10.10 3.35 -3.46
CA TYR A 170 -10.85 4.55 -3.78
C TYR A 170 -11.74 4.35 -5.02
N ILE A 171 -11.19 3.82 -6.11
CA ILE A 171 -11.88 3.71 -7.41
C ILE A 171 -12.90 2.57 -7.42
N ALA A 172 -12.60 1.44 -6.79
CA ALA A 172 -13.44 0.24 -6.82
C ALA A 172 -14.89 0.50 -6.35
N HIS A 173 -15.10 1.48 -5.52
CA HIS A 173 -16.40 1.87 -4.97
C HIS A 173 -16.91 3.24 -5.45
N THR A 174 -16.21 3.84 -6.39
CA THR A 174 -16.71 5.02 -7.09
C THR A 174 -17.81 4.58 -8.08
N PRO A 175 -18.92 5.34 -8.21
CA PRO A 175 -19.95 5.01 -9.17
C PRO A 175 -19.39 4.77 -10.58
N LYS A 176 -19.88 3.74 -11.26
CA LYS A 176 -19.36 3.34 -12.60
C LYS A 176 -19.31 4.49 -13.59
N SER A 177 -20.28 5.40 -13.54
CA SER A 177 -20.31 6.62 -14.37
C SER A 177 -19.13 7.56 -14.15
N LEU A 178 -18.52 7.55 -12.96
CA LEU A 178 -17.34 8.35 -12.63
C LEU A 178 -16.04 7.60 -12.85
N GLN A 179 -16.07 6.26 -12.86
CA GLN A 179 -14.86 5.45 -13.04
C GLN A 179 -14.19 5.65 -14.41
N THR A 180 -14.92 6.11 -15.41
CA THR A 180 -14.40 6.42 -16.76
C THR A 180 -13.86 7.84 -16.88
N ASN A 181 -14.18 8.72 -15.93
CA ASN A 181 -13.70 10.11 -15.93
C ASN A 181 -12.44 10.26 -15.08
N TRP A 182 -11.32 9.78 -15.57
CA TRP A 182 -10.04 9.85 -14.89
C TRP A 182 -9.61 11.28 -14.54
N SER A 183 -9.93 12.28 -15.36
CA SER A 183 -9.57 13.67 -15.06
C SER A 183 -10.21 14.13 -13.74
N SER A 184 -11.50 13.85 -13.56
CA SER A 184 -12.21 14.16 -12.32
C SER A 184 -11.66 13.39 -11.12
N ILE A 185 -11.34 12.09 -11.31
CA ILE A 185 -10.74 11.26 -10.27
C ILE A 185 -9.39 11.84 -9.85
N VAL A 186 -8.54 12.18 -10.79
CA VAL A 186 -7.21 12.75 -10.50
C VAL A 186 -7.31 14.08 -9.76
N ASP A 187 -8.25 14.94 -10.12
CA ASP A 187 -8.46 16.22 -9.43
C ASP A 187 -9.00 16.02 -8.01
N GLU A 188 -9.87 15.06 -7.80
CA GLU A 188 -10.36 14.71 -6.48
C GLU A 188 -9.24 14.09 -5.60
N LEU A 189 -8.46 13.17 -6.14
CA LEU A 189 -7.31 12.60 -5.44
C LEU A 189 -6.31 13.69 -5.04
N LYS A 190 -6.03 14.63 -5.95
CA LYS A 190 -5.17 15.78 -5.65
C LYS A 190 -5.67 16.57 -4.46
N SER A 191 -6.99 16.79 -4.36
CA SER A 191 -7.59 17.55 -3.26
C SER A 191 -7.29 16.90 -1.89
N TYR A 192 -7.30 15.56 -1.81
CA TYR A 192 -6.94 14.84 -0.57
C TYR A 192 -5.46 15.00 -0.19
N PHE A 193 -4.54 15.04 -1.17
CA PHE A 193 -3.11 15.28 -0.90
C PHE A 193 -2.80 16.73 -0.52
N LEU A 194 -3.70 17.66 -0.83
CA LEU A 194 -3.59 19.05 -0.41
C LEU A 194 -4.28 19.32 0.93
N LEU A 195 -5.17 18.44 1.36
CA LEU A 195 -5.95 18.62 2.60
C LEU A 195 -5.03 18.57 3.82
N LYS A 196 -5.20 19.54 4.71
CA LYS A 196 -4.39 19.70 5.93
C LYS A 196 -5.25 19.76 7.17
N ASP A 197 -4.66 19.42 8.30
CA ASP A 197 -5.26 19.61 9.61
C ASP A 197 -5.10 21.07 10.12
N LYS A 198 -5.66 21.37 11.28
CA LYS A 198 -5.59 22.69 11.91
C LYS A 198 -4.17 23.18 12.23
N ASN A 199 -3.17 22.31 12.21
CA ASN A 199 -1.76 22.62 12.42
C ASN A 199 -0.96 22.67 11.11
N ASP A 200 -1.65 22.86 9.97
CA ASP A 200 -1.09 22.92 8.62
C ASP A 200 -0.37 21.64 8.17
N LYS A 201 -0.64 20.48 8.83
CA LYS A 201 -0.07 19.18 8.47
C LYS A 201 -0.98 18.45 7.50
N LYS A 202 -0.47 18.06 6.35
CA LYS A 202 -1.21 17.22 5.38
C LYS A 202 -1.69 15.93 6.04
N PHE A 203 -2.82 15.39 5.56
CA PHE A 203 -3.29 14.09 6.00
C PHE A 203 -2.58 12.96 5.24
N PHE A 204 -2.49 13.06 3.93
CA PHE A 204 -1.92 12.01 3.07
C PHE A 204 -0.52 12.41 2.57
N TYR A 205 0.41 11.46 2.69
CA TYR A 205 1.80 11.61 2.28
C TYR A 205 2.27 10.48 1.37
N GLY A 206 1.47 9.43 1.21
CA GLY A 206 1.83 8.28 0.40
C GLY A 206 0.66 7.76 -0.41
N ILE A 207 0.99 6.94 -1.38
CA ILE A 207 0.04 6.30 -2.28
C ILE A 207 0.40 4.83 -2.47
N HIS A 208 -0.61 3.96 -2.33
CA HIS A 208 -0.55 2.62 -2.90
C HIS A 208 -0.96 2.71 -4.36
N PHE A 209 -0.05 2.32 -5.22
CA PHE A 209 -0.25 2.31 -6.65
C PHE A 209 -0.43 0.86 -7.11
N PRO A 210 -1.67 0.41 -7.31
CA PRO A 210 -1.95 -0.97 -7.68
C PRO A 210 -1.49 -1.23 -9.11
N ILE A 211 -0.76 -2.32 -9.30
CA ILE A 211 -0.33 -2.81 -10.60
C ILE A 211 -1.04 -4.15 -10.85
N GLY A 212 -1.95 -4.18 -11.82
CA GLY A 212 -2.68 -5.39 -12.16
C GLY A 212 -4.17 -5.37 -11.81
N THR A 213 -4.85 -6.48 -12.00
CA THR A 213 -6.29 -6.61 -11.73
C THR A 213 -6.52 -7.45 -10.50
N ARG A 214 -7.36 -6.97 -9.57
CA ARG A 214 -7.93 -7.79 -8.49
C ARG A 214 -9.05 -8.68 -9.00
N LEU A 215 -9.36 -9.72 -8.23
CA LEU A 215 -10.56 -10.55 -8.41
C LEU A 215 -11.81 -9.68 -8.54
N GLY A 216 -12.45 -9.73 -9.70
CA GLY A 216 -13.76 -9.11 -9.93
C GLY A 216 -13.76 -7.65 -10.33
N ASP A 217 -12.62 -6.99 -10.46
CA ASP A 217 -12.55 -5.56 -10.73
C ASP A 217 -12.00 -5.20 -12.09
N SER A 218 -12.68 -4.26 -12.72
CA SER A 218 -12.58 -3.96 -14.15
C SER A 218 -11.66 -2.78 -14.50
N LEU A 219 -10.91 -2.22 -13.54
CA LEU A 219 -10.05 -1.07 -13.82
C LEU A 219 -8.59 -1.36 -13.50
N PRO A 220 -7.85 -1.98 -14.41
CA PRO A 220 -6.41 -2.02 -14.30
C PRO A 220 -5.84 -0.62 -14.60
N ILE A 221 -5.00 -0.10 -13.70
CA ILE A 221 -4.27 1.16 -13.95
C ILE A 221 -3.35 1.02 -15.16
N ASP A 222 -2.95 -0.19 -15.51
CA ASP A 222 -2.24 -0.50 -16.74
C ASP A 222 -3.07 -0.23 -18.01
N SER A 223 -4.41 -0.15 -17.92
CA SER A 223 -5.30 0.28 -19.01
C SER A 223 -5.46 1.81 -19.12
N MET A 224 -4.93 2.57 -18.19
CA MET A 224 -4.94 4.03 -18.26
C MET A 224 -4.16 4.49 -19.50
N SER A 225 -4.74 5.41 -20.30
CA SER A 225 -4.00 5.97 -21.43
C SER A 225 -2.72 6.68 -20.99
N ASP A 226 -1.77 6.86 -21.90
CA ASP A 226 -0.50 7.53 -21.57
C ASP A 226 -0.72 8.98 -21.16
N GLU A 227 -1.70 9.69 -21.78
CA GLU A 227 -2.07 11.04 -21.39
C GLU A 227 -2.61 11.08 -19.96
N MET A 228 -3.49 10.15 -19.61
CA MET A 228 -4.06 10.08 -18.27
C MET A 228 -3.02 9.71 -17.23
N PHE A 229 -2.12 8.79 -17.56
CA PHE A 229 -1.00 8.44 -16.70
C PHE A 229 -0.08 9.64 -16.46
N LYS A 230 0.21 10.41 -17.53
CA LYS A 230 0.99 11.65 -17.45
C LYS A 230 0.28 12.70 -16.58
N LEU A 231 -1.03 12.86 -16.76
CA LEU A 231 -1.84 13.77 -15.96
C LEU A 231 -1.81 13.41 -14.47
N PHE A 232 -2.02 12.13 -14.15
CA PHE A 232 -1.91 11.59 -12.79
C PHE A 232 -0.52 11.91 -12.21
N ALA A 233 0.49 11.59 -12.97
CA ALA A 233 1.86 11.80 -12.58
C ALA A 233 2.18 13.27 -12.27
N GLN A 234 1.77 14.18 -13.13
CA GLN A 234 2.01 15.61 -12.96
C GLN A 234 1.20 16.21 -11.80
N LYS A 235 -0.05 15.76 -11.60
CA LYS A 235 -0.94 16.35 -10.60
C LYS A 235 -0.78 15.74 -9.20
N ILE A 236 -0.40 14.48 -9.09
CA ILE A 236 -0.41 13.74 -7.81
C ILE A 236 1.00 13.59 -7.25
N ILE A 237 1.93 13.09 -8.05
CA ILE A 237 3.28 12.75 -7.58
C ILE A 237 4.02 13.91 -6.89
N PRO A 238 3.92 15.19 -7.33
CA PRO A 238 4.58 16.28 -6.63
C PRO A 238 4.14 16.49 -5.18
N HIS A 239 2.97 15.97 -4.80
CA HIS A 239 2.37 16.19 -3.48
C HIS A 239 2.64 15.07 -2.48
N ILE A 240 3.25 13.96 -2.90
CA ILE A 240 3.48 12.77 -2.09
C ILE A 240 4.95 12.50 -1.83
N GLU A 241 5.23 11.86 -0.70
CA GLU A 241 6.57 11.49 -0.25
C GLU A 241 6.90 10.03 -0.53
N ARG A 242 5.85 9.18 -0.61
CA ARG A 242 6.00 7.72 -0.76
C ARG A 242 5.05 7.16 -1.80
N VAL A 243 5.59 6.37 -2.71
CA VAL A 243 4.84 5.54 -3.65
C VAL A 243 5.15 4.08 -3.33
N VAL A 244 4.13 3.29 -3.09
CA VAL A 244 4.25 1.83 -2.93
C VAL A 244 3.64 1.17 -4.14
N PHE A 245 4.44 0.44 -4.88
CA PHE A 245 3.95 -0.38 -5.99
C PHE A 245 3.42 -1.70 -5.44
N GLU A 246 2.11 -1.82 -5.46
CA GLU A 246 1.42 -2.99 -5.01
C GLU A 246 1.01 -3.82 -6.21
N ASN A 247 1.64 -4.98 -6.36
CA ASN A 247 1.41 -5.84 -7.49
C ASN A 247 0.36 -6.89 -7.13
N GLN A 248 -0.86 -6.64 -7.56
CA GLN A 248 -1.96 -7.54 -7.25
C GLN A 248 -2.13 -8.61 -8.30
N GLN A 249 -2.04 -9.84 -7.85
CA GLN A 249 -2.20 -11.02 -8.70
C GLN A 249 -3.68 -11.32 -8.94
N LYS A 250 -4.01 -11.69 -10.18
CA LYS A 250 -5.32 -12.28 -10.51
C LYS A 250 -5.47 -13.63 -9.80
N ASN A 251 -6.65 -13.88 -9.27
CA ASN A 251 -7.03 -15.14 -8.65
C ASN A 251 -6.16 -15.48 -7.42
N LEU A 252 -6.44 -16.53 -6.73
CA LEU A 252 -5.70 -17.10 -5.61
C LEU A 252 -4.17 -16.89 -5.56
N GLY A 253 -3.64 -15.99 -6.37
CA GLY A 253 -2.23 -15.61 -6.44
C GLY A 253 -1.66 -15.04 -5.16
N LEU A 254 -2.49 -14.48 -4.28
CA LEU A 254 -2.11 -14.22 -2.90
C LEU A 254 -1.67 -15.50 -2.16
N LEU A 255 -2.18 -16.65 -2.58
CA LEU A 255 -1.91 -17.94 -1.97
C LEU A 255 -0.86 -18.75 -2.74
N LEU A 256 -0.89 -18.69 -4.07
CA LEU A 256 -0.09 -19.55 -4.94
C LEU A 256 0.48 -18.74 -6.11
N SER A 257 1.74 -18.33 -6.04
CA SER A 257 2.43 -17.78 -7.20
C SER A 257 2.97 -18.90 -8.08
N THR A 258 2.46 -19.00 -9.30
CA THR A 258 3.03 -19.89 -10.33
C THR A 258 4.03 -19.13 -11.18
N ASP A 259 4.96 -19.83 -11.84
CA ASP A 259 5.95 -19.21 -12.73
C ASP A 259 5.29 -18.40 -13.85
N LYS A 260 4.14 -18.86 -14.37
CA LYS A 260 3.35 -18.13 -15.37
C LYS A 260 2.83 -16.80 -14.81
N MET A 261 2.30 -16.79 -13.59
CA MET A 261 1.80 -15.58 -12.93
C MET A 261 2.95 -14.60 -12.67
N LEU A 262 4.10 -15.10 -12.24
CA LEU A 262 5.30 -14.29 -12.06
C LEU A 262 5.78 -13.68 -13.39
N ALA A 263 5.75 -14.41 -14.49
CA ALA A 263 6.12 -13.91 -15.82
C ALA A 263 5.16 -12.82 -16.33
N GLU A 264 3.84 -13.00 -16.14
CA GLU A 264 2.83 -11.98 -16.49
C GLU A 264 3.01 -10.71 -15.65
N GLN A 265 3.23 -10.87 -14.36
CA GLN A 265 3.49 -9.82 -13.42
C GLN A 265 4.73 -9.01 -13.80
N LYS A 266 5.78 -9.72 -14.16
CA LYS A 266 7.05 -9.25 -14.69
C LYS A 266 6.86 -8.27 -15.85
N THR A 267 6.10 -8.69 -16.86
CA THR A 267 5.80 -7.89 -18.04
C THR A 267 5.03 -6.61 -17.71
N ARG A 268 4.10 -6.68 -16.78
CA ARG A 268 3.31 -5.50 -16.33
C ARG A 268 4.15 -4.51 -15.56
N ASN A 269 4.95 -4.97 -14.60
CA ASN A 269 5.84 -4.11 -13.83
C ASN A 269 6.78 -3.34 -14.74
N LYS A 270 7.38 -4.03 -15.72
CA LYS A 270 8.25 -3.39 -16.70
C LYS A 270 7.55 -2.26 -17.43
N LYS A 271 6.34 -2.49 -17.95
CA LYS A 271 5.54 -1.47 -18.63
C LYS A 271 5.24 -0.26 -17.76
N ILE A 272 4.83 -0.48 -16.50
CA ILE A 272 4.50 0.62 -15.58
C ILE A 272 5.75 1.42 -15.21
N ILE A 273 6.86 0.76 -14.93
CA ILE A 273 8.13 1.42 -14.63
C ILE A 273 8.61 2.24 -15.84
N GLU A 274 8.53 1.69 -17.04
CA GLU A 274 8.84 2.42 -18.28
C GLU A 274 7.96 3.65 -18.46
N ARG A 275 6.65 3.55 -18.14
CA ARG A 275 5.74 4.70 -18.15
C ARG A 275 6.13 5.75 -17.13
N PHE A 276 6.49 5.36 -15.90
CA PHE A 276 7.00 6.30 -14.91
C PHE A 276 8.30 6.97 -15.37
N LYS A 277 9.25 6.22 -15.92
CA LYS A 277 10.50 6.78 -16.48
C LYS A 277 10.22 7.79 -17.60
N LYS A 278 9.32 7.47 -18.54
CA LYS A 278 8.92 8.37 -19.63
C LYS A 278 8.25 9.65 -19.16
N THR A 279 7.58 9.64 -18.01
CA THR A 279 6.93 10.85 -17.44
C THR A 279 7.88 11.72 -16.63
N GLY A 280 9.15 11.34 -16.48
CA GLY A 280 10.13 12.07 -15.66
C GLY A 280 9.86 12.04 -14.16
N ILE A 281 9.03 11.08 -13.69
CA ILE A 281 8.62 11.00 -12.28
C ILE A 281 9.61 10.17 -11.47
N ILE A 282 10.21 9.19 -12.09
CA ILE A 282 11.29 8.41 -11.52
C ILE A 282 12.59 8.96 -12.12
N LEU A 283 13.27 9.77 -11.38
CA LEU A 283 14.64 10.22 -11.56
C LEU A 283 15.27 10.35 -10.19
#